data_9f90b49c26dc8c06ba1b92f683b2cc89
#
_entry.id   9f90b49c26dc8c06ba1b92f683b2cc89
#
_cell.length_a   1.000
_cell.length_b   1.000
_cell.length_c   1.000
_cell.angle_alpha   90.00
_cell.angle_beta   90.00
_cell.angle_gamma   90.00
#
_symmetry.space_group_name_H-M   'P 1'
#
loop_
_entity.id
_entity.type
_entity.pdbx_description
1 polymer ?
#
loop_
_entity_poly.entity_id
_entity_poly.type
_entity_poly.pdbx_seq_one_letter_code
_entity_poly.pdbx_strand_id
1 'polypeptide(L)'
;REPLSIETITVAPPKAGEVRVKVVANALCHTDVYTWEGSDPEGLFPCILGHEAGAIVESVGPGVTSLKPGDHIVPAYTPQCASPECIFCQSPKTNLCPEIRGTQGQGVMPDGTSRFTRANGEELYHFMGCSTFSEYTVLAEISCAKVDERAPLQKMCLLGCGVSTGWGAVWNTCKVEPASSVAVFGLGAVGLSVIQAAKLAGSSRIIAIDIN
;
A
#
# COMPACT_ATOMS: atom_id res chain seq x y z
N ARG A 1 10.93 -0.36 21.24
CA ARG A 1 10.82 -1.45 20.25
C ARG A 1 10.45 -2.73 20.97
N GLU A 2 9.23 -3.23 20.79
CA GLU A 2 8.81 -4.53 21.28
C GLU A 2 8.90 -5.55 20.13
N PRO A 3 9.14 -6.85 20.42
CA PRO A 3 9.14 -7.89 19.40
C PRO A 3 7.77 -7.97 18.71
N LEU A 4 7.78 -8.26 17.42
CA LEU A 4 6.54 -8.60 16.70
C LEU A 4 5.98 -9.92 17.21
N SER A 5 4.66 -10.01 17.38
CA SER A 5 3.96 -11.22 17.77
C SER A 5 3.00 -11.68 16.66
N ILE A 6 2.78 -12.99 16.59
CA ILE A 6 1.76 -13.56 15.72
C ILE A 6 0.59 -13.94 16.62
N GLU A 7 -0.56 -13.32 16.38
CA GLU A 7 -1.73 -13.45 17.22
C GLU A 7 -2.96 -13.86 16.40
N THR A 8 -3.88 -14.57 17.04
CA THR A 8 -5.22 -14.78 16.47
C THR A 8 -6.11 -13.60 16.88
N ILE A 9 -6.71 -12.98 15.88
CA ILE A 9 -7.59 -11.81 16.05
C ILE A 9 -8.93 -12.04 15.35
N THR A 10 -9.90 -11.22 15.71
CA THR A 10 -11.15 -11.11 14.96
C THR A 10 -11.03 -9.98 13.94
N VAL A 11 -11.33 -10.29 12.68
CA VAL A 11 -11.47 -9.29 11.61
C VAL A 11 -12.96 -9.11 11.33
N ALA A 12 -13.50 -7.94 11.64
CA ALA A 12 -14.92 -7.64 11.48
C ALA A 12 -15.35 -7.71 10.00
N PRO A 13 -16.64 -7.94 9.71
CA PRO A 13 -17.15 -7.81 8.35
C PRO A 13 -17.00 -6.38 7.82
N PRO A 14 -16.92 -6.22 6.49
CA PRO A 14 -16.82 -4.88 5.89
C PRO A 14 -18.12 -4.10 6.06
N LYS A 15 -18.00 -2.83 6.43
CA LYS A 15 -19.12 -1.86 6.47
C LYS A 15 -19.35 -1.21 5.10
N ALA A 16 -20.22 -0.21 5.05
CA ALA A 16 -20.53 0.51 3.80
C ALA A 16 -19.26 1.11 3.16
N GLY A 17 -19.06 0.86 1.87
CA GLY A 17 -17.89 1.32 1.11
C GLY A 17 -16.58 0.59 1.46
N GLU A 18 -16.65 -0.55 2.14
CA GLU A 18 -15.49 -1.33 2.55
C GLU A 18 -15.45 -2.71 1.90
N VAL A 19 -14.26 -3.29 1.84
CA VAL A 19 -13.99 -4.59 1.24
C VAL A 19 -13.14 -5.40 2.20
N ARG A 20 -13.57 -6.62 2.57
CA ARG A 20 -12.72 -7.56 3.28
C ARG A 20 -12.01 -8.44 2.26
N VAL A 21 -10.70 -8.57 2.42
CA VAL A 21 -9.86 -9.31 1.50
C VAL A 21 -9.05 -10.39 2.22
N LYS A 22 -8.79 -11.49 1.53
CA LYS A 22 -7.83 -12.52 1.95
C LYS A 22 -6.48 -12.19 1.35
N VAL A 23 -5.48 -11.97 2.18
CA VAL A 23 -4.11 -11.73 1.74
C VAL A 23 -3.49 -13.04 1.24
N VAL A 24 -2.93 -13.02 0.03
CA VAL A 24 -2.25 -14.17 -0.59
C VAL A 24 -0.74 -14.04 -0.45
N ALA A 25 -0.22 -12.83 -0.59
CA ALA A 25 1.18 -12.52 -0.43
C ALA A 25 1.35 -11.09 0.04
N ASN A 26 2.42 -10.85 0.78
CA ASN A 26 2.79 -9.51 1.24
C ASN A 26 4.30 -9.32 1.12
N ALA A 27 4.74 -8.13 0.69
CA ALA A 27 6.12 -7.74 0.70
C ALA A 27 6.46 -6.98 1.99
N LEU A 28 7.73 -7.02 2.37
CA LEU A 28 8.27 -6.28 3.50
C LEU A 28 8.86 -4.96 2.98
N CYS A 29 8.38 -3.85 3.51
CA CYS A 29 8.88 -2.53 3.19
C CYS A 29 9.66 -1.94 4.39
N HIS A 30 10.64 -1.11 4.10
CA HIS A 30 11.37 -0.41 5.17
C HIS A 30 10.46 0.56 5.94
N THR A 31 9.36 1.00 5.37
CA THR A 31 8.34 1.81 6.05
C THR A 31 7.74 1.05 7.24
N ASP A 32 7.48 -0.26 7.11
CA ASP A 32 7.01 -1.08 8.23
C ASP A 32 8.04 -1.14 9.36
N VAL A 33 9.32 -1.28 9.00
CA VAL A 33 10.44 -1.29 9.96
C VAL A 33 10.57 0.07 10.65
N TYR A 34 10.50 1.16 9.89
CA TYR A 34 10.59 2.54 10.39
C TYR A 34 9.51 2.84 11.43
N THR A 35 8.27 2.40 11.16
CA THR A 35 7.16 2.54 12.10
C THR A 35 7.37 1.62 13.33
N TRP A 36 7.73 0.34 13.12
CA TRP A 36 8.02 -0.60 14.21
C TRP A 36 9.15 -0.11 15.13
N GLU A 37 10.14 0.56 14.59
CA GLU A 37 11.24 1.18 15.35
C GLU A 37 10.81 2.39 16.20
N GLY A 38 9.59 2.87 16.01
CA GLY A 38 9.09 4.08 16.68
C GLY A 38 9.67 5.37 16.10
N SER A 39 10.22 5.32 14.89
CA SER A 39 10.77 6.49 14.20
C SER A 39 9.69 7.27 13.45
N ASP A 40 8.54 6.64 13.18
CA ASP A 40 7.40 7.25 12.52
C ASP A 40 6.57 8.05 13.53
N PRO A 41 6.45 9.38 13.37
CA PRO A 41 5.67 10.21 14.29
C PRO A 41 4.15 9.94 14.21
N GLU A 42 3.68 9.29 13.16
CA GLU A 42 2.28 8.88 13.00
C GLU A 42 2.04 7.41 13.41
N GLY A 43 3.08 6.71 13.86
CA GLY A 43 2.98 5.32 14.31
C GLY A 43 2.12 5.18 15.54
N LEU A 44 1.05 4.40 15.44
CA LEU A 44 0.13 4.07 16.55
C LEU A 44 0.24 2.59 16.88
N PHE A 45 0.20 2.26 18.18
CA PHE A 45 0.30 0.89 18.68
C PHE A 45 -0.75 0.60 19.75
N PRO A 46 -1.23 -0.66 19.87
CA PRO A 46 -0.89 -1.81 19.04
C PRO A 46 -1.55 -1.74 17.65
N CYS A 47 -0.83 -2.13 16.61
CA CYS A 47 -1.34 -2.12 15.24
C CYS A 47 -0.92 -3.37 14.46
N ILE A 48 -1.61 -3.59 13.34
CA ILE A 48 -1.21 -4.58 12.33
C ILE A 48 -0.51 -3.83 11.21
N LEU A 49 0.79 -4.06 11.04
CA LEU A 49 1.60 -3.47 9.99
C LEU A 49 1.27 -4.06 8.61
N GLY A 50 2.05 -3.68 7.59
CA GLY A 50 1.92 -4.18 6.22
C GLY A 50 1.05 -3.29 5.33
N HIS A 51 1.54 -3.06 4.09
CA HIS A 51 0.84 -2.22 3.11
C HIS A 51 1.12 -2.64 1.65
N GLU A 52 1.92 -3.68 1.44
CA GLU A 52 2.28 -4.21 0.12
C GLU A 52 1.73 -5.62 -0.06
N ALA A 53 0.47 -5.78 -0.47
CA ALA A 53 -0.13 -7.09 -0.61
C ALA A 53 -0.69 -7.35 -2.01
N GLY A 54 -0.77 -8.64 -2.33
CA GLY A 54 -1.67 -9.18 -3.34
C GLY A 54 -2.76 -9.96 -2.65
N ALA A 55 -4.02 -9.62 -2.87
CA ALA A 55 -5.14 -10.18 -2.13
C ALA A 55 -6.33 -10.51 -3.02
N ILE A 56 -7.25 -11.32 -2.48
CA ILE A 56 -8.50 -11.70 -3.14
C ILE A 56 -9.66 -11.18 -2.29
N VAL A 57 -10.61 -10.53 -2.94
CA VAL A 57 -11.83 -10.06 -2.29
C VAL A 57 -12.62 -11.25 -1.75
N GLU A 58 -12.88 -11.25 -0.44
CA GLU A 58 -13.68 -12.27 0.22
C GLU A 58 -15.14 -11.82 0.35
N SER A 59 -15.36 -10.59 0.79
CA SER A 59 -16.69 -10.01 0.90
C SER A 59 -16.64 -8.49 0.72
N VAL A 60 -17.79 -7.91 0.35
CA VAL A 60 -17.94 -6.47 0.12
C VAL A 60 -19.06 -5.93 1.01
N GLY A 61 -18.87 -4.72 1.49
CA GLY A 61 -19.88 -3.99 2.25
C GLY A 61 -20.94 -3.32 1.37
N PRO A 62 -22.02 -2.81 1.98
CA PRO A 62 -23.06 -2.09 1.24
C PRO A 62 -22.46 -0.91 0.45
N GLY A 63 -22.97 -0.67 -0.76
CA GLY A 63 -22.58 0.45 -1.61
C GLY A 63 -21.30 0.22 -2.43
N VAL A 64 -20.55 -0.85 -2.21
CA VAL A 64 -19.40 -1.24 -3.06
C VAL A 64 -19.92 -1.66 -4.43
N THR A 65 -19.37 -1.06 -5.48
CA THR A 65 -19.82 -1.27 -6.87
C THR A 65 -18.72 -1.66 -7.83
N SER A 66 -17.47 -1.35 -7.53
CA SER A 66 -16.31 -1.62 -8.41
C SER A 66 -15.70 -3.00 -8.20
N LEU A 67 -16.02 -3.67 -7.09
CA LEU A 67 -15.44 -4.93 -6.67
C LEU A 67 -16.51 -5.96 -6.29
N LYS A 68 -16.16 -7.23 -6.43
CA LYS A 68 -16.99 -8.37 -6.02
C LYS A 68 -16.11 -9.48 -5.44
N PRO A 69 -16.67 -10.42 -4.65
CA PRO A 69 -15.96 -11.61 -4.20
C PRO A 69 -15.28 -12.35 -5.35
N GLY A 70 -14.02 -12.74 -5.13
CA GLY A 70 -13.15 -13.39 -6.12
C GLY A 70 -12.25 -12.44 -6.92
N ASP A 71 -12.51 -11.14 -6.92
CA ASP A 71 -11.65 -10.18 -7.60
C ASP A 71 -10.25 -10.13 -6.96
N HIS A 72 -9.21 -10.08 -7.79
CA HIS A 72 -7.83 -9.88 -7.37
C HIS A 72 -7.52 -8.39 -7.24
N ILE A 73 -6.87 -8.01 -6.14
CA ILE A 73 -6.54 -6.62 -5.85
C ILE A 73 -5.11 -6.45 -5.30
N VAL A 74 -4.61 -5.24 -5.45
CA VAL A 74 -3.44 -4.71 -4.74
C VAL A 74 -3.92 -3.53 -3.89
N PRO A 75 -3.66 -3.51 -2.57
CA PRO A 75 -3.98 -2.38 -1.72
C PRO A 75 -3.19 -1.13 -2.14
N ALA A 76 -3.84 0.03 -2.03
CA ALA A 76 -3.24 1.34 -2.28
C ALA A 76 -3.41 2.22 -1.04
N TYR A 77 -2.31 2.52 -0.38
CA TYR A 77 -2.30 3.36 0.83
C TYR A 77 -2.40 4.87 0.52
N THR A 78 -2.29 5.25 -0.75
CA THR A 78 -2.54 6.63 -1.23
C THR A 78 -3.64 6.61 -2.30
N PRO A 79 -4.89 6.24 -1.93
CA PRO A 79 -5.96 6.12 -2.90
C PRO A 79 -6.40 7.48 -3.43
N GLN A 80 -7.08 7.48 -4.57
CA GLN A 80 -7.70 8.65 -5.16
C GLN A 80 -9.23 8.48 -5.14
N CYS A 81 -9.95 9.49 -4.63
CA CYS A 81 -11.42 9.46 -4.60
C CYS A 81 -12.06 9.63 -5.99
N ALA A 82 -11.27 10.02 -6.98
CA ALA A 82 -11.69 10.30 -8.35
C ALA A 82 -12.82 11.35 -8.49
N SER A 83 -13.15 12.07 -7.42
CA SER A 83 -14.13 13.16 -7.48
C SER A 83 -13.66 14.26 -8.44
N PRO A 84 -14.54 14.78 -9.32
CA PRO A 84 -14.21 15.92 -10.17
C PRO A 84 -13.96 17.21 -9.37
N GLU A 85 -14.39 17.28 -8.12
CA GLU A 85 -14.18 18.42 -7.22
C GLU A 85 -12.89 18.32 -6.41
N CYS A 86 -12.25 17.15 -6.39
CA CYS A 86 -11.01 16.95 -5.65
C CYS A 86 -9.83 17.53 -6.43
N ILE A 87 -9.29 18.67 -5.98
CA ILE A 87 -8.15 19.33 -6.61
C ILE A 87 -6.90 18.46 -6.70
N PHE A 88 -6.73 17.51 -5.78
CA PHE A 88 -5.61 16.56 -5.79
C PHE A 88 -5.80 15.49 -6.88
N CYS A 89 -7.00 14.94 -7.02
CA CYS A 89 -7.30 13.93 -8.05
C CYS A 89 -7.31 14.52 -9.46
N GLN A 90 -7.63 15.81 -9.59
CA GLN A 90 -7.61 16.53 -10.88
C GLN A 90 -6.20 17.00 -11.25
N SER A 91 -5.24 16.98 -10.34
CA SER A 91 -3.87 17.40 -10.59
C SER A 91 -2.99 16.23 -11.05
N PRO A 92 -2.31 16.33 -12.21
CA PRO A 92 -1.36 15.28 -12.63
C PRO A 92 -0.02 15.32 -11.86
N LYS A 93 0.12 16.25 -10.88
CA LYS A 93 1.37 16.50 -10.17
C LYS A 93 1.40 15.94 -8.75
N THR A 94 0.31 15.36 -8.27
CA THR A 94 0.21 14.88 -6.89
C THR A 94 -0.67 13.64 -6.78
N ASN A 95 -0.37 12.81 -5.78
CA ASN A 95 -1.18 11.66 -5.36
C ASN A 95 -1.73 11.86 -3.93
N LEU A 96 -1.75 13.09 -3.41
CA LEU A 96 -2.09 13.39 -2.02
C LEU A 96 -3.58 13.69 -1.83
N CYS A 97 -4.46 12.85 -2.39
CA CYS A 97 -5.89 12.92 -2.14
C CYS A 97 -6.19 12.79 -0.63
N PRO A 98 -6.91 13.74 0.00
CA PRO A 98 -7.11 13.73 1.45
C PRO A 98 -8.27 12.84 1.92
N GLU A 99 -9.04 12.23 1.02
CA GLU A 99 -10.31 11.56 1.34
C GLU A 99 -10.23 10.54 2.49
N ILE A 100 -9.17 9.74 2.49
CA ILE A 100 -8.93 8.73 3.55
C ILE A 100 -7.80 9.15 4.49
N ARG A 101 -6.94 10.09 4.07
CA ARG A 101 -5.69 10.41 4.77
C ARG A 101 -5.90 10.80 6.23
N GLY A 102 -6.97 11.53 6.53
CA GLY A 102 -7.26 11.98 7.89
C GLY A 102 -7.52 10.84 8.88
N THR A 103 -8.23 9.81 8.45
CA THR A 103 -8.50 8.61 9.27
C THR A 103 -7.33 7.62 9.27
N GLN A 104 -6.59 7.52 8.18
CA GLN A 104 -5.36 6.71 8.15
C GLN A 104 -4.35 7.13 9.22
N GLY A 105 -4.11 8.43 9.38
CA GLY A 105 -3.21 8.95 10.41
C GLY A 105 -3.71 8.73 11.84
N GLN A 106 -4.99 8.40 12.01
CA GLN A 106 -5.59 8.02 13.28
C GLN A 106 -5.64 6.50 13.50
N GLY A 107 -5.16 5.71 12.55
CA GLY A 107 -5.17 4.25 12.62
C GLY A 107 -6.54 3.61 12.57
N VAL A 108 -7.51 4.26 11.91
CA VAL A 108 -8.90 3.78 11.80
C VAL A 108 -9.40 3.82 10.35
N MET A 109 -10.52 3.16 10.13
CA MET A 109 -11.25 3.20 8.86
C MET A 109 -11.95 4.57 8.68
N PRO A 110 -12.47 4.89 7.47
CA PRO A 110 -13.12 6.18 7.19
C PRO A 110 -14.27 6.54 8.15
N ASP A 111 -14.91 5.56 8.77
CA ASP A 111 -15.96 5.76 9.77
C ASP A 111 -15.45 6.03 11.20
N GLY A 112 -14.12 6.14 11.39
CA GLY A 112 -13.49 6.41 12.68
C GLY A 112 -13.38 5.20 13.61
N THR A 113 -13.61 3.96 13.12
CA THR A 113 -13.54 2.75 13.95
C THR A 113 -12.57 1.70 13.37
N SER A 114 -12.08 0.79 14.23
CA SER A 114 -11.26 -0.33 13.80
C SER A 114 -12.10 -1.52 13.30
N ARG A 115 -11.44 -2.41 12.55
CA ARG A 115 -11.98 -3.71 12.14
C ARG A 115 -11.26 -4.88 12.79
N PHE A 116 -10.30 -4.59 13.67
CA PHE A 116 -9.46 -5.60 14.31
C PHE A 116 -9.66 -5.60 15.81
N THR A 117 -9.88 -6.79 16.38
CA THR A 117 -10.07 -6.95 17.82
C THR A 117 -9.33 -8.20 18.30
N ARG A 118 -8.55 -8.08 19.36
CA ARG A 118 -7.94 -9.19 20.08
C ARG A 118 -8.99 -10.03 20.82
N ALA A 119 -8.64 -11.24 21.20
CA ALA A 119 -9.51 -12.13 21.98
C ALA A 119 -9.93 -11.54 23.34
N ASN A 120 -9.14 -10.64 23.91
CA ASN A 120 -9.45 -9.92 25.16
C ASN A 120 -10.37 -8.72 24.97
N GLY A 121 -10.80 -8.41 23.73
CA GLY A 121 -11.66 -7.27 23.42
C GLY A 121 -10.91 -5.97 23.11
N GLU A 122 -9.57 -5.96 23.14
CA GLU A 122 -8.76 -4.80 22.78
C GLU A 122 -8.78 -4.56 21.26
N GLU A 123 -9.09 -3.34 20.85
CA GLU A 123 -9.01 -2.92 19.45
C GLU A 123 -7.56 -2.67 19.03
N LEU A 124 -7.24 -3.04 17.77
CA LEU A 124 -5.94 -2.79 17.16
C LEU A 124 -6.07 -1.69 16.11
N TYR A 125 -5.08 -0.82 16.05
CA TYR A 125 -5.04 0.21 15.00
C TYR A 125 -4.76 -0.38 13.62
N HIS A 126 -5.34 0.27 12.61
CA HIS A 126 -4.97 0.07 11.22
C HIS A 126 -3.65 0.78 10.93
N PHE A 127 -2.86 0.21 10.03
CA PHE A 127 -1.65 0.81 9.51
C PHE A 127 -1.84 1.19 8.04
N MET A 128 -1.70 2.48 7.73
CA MET A 128 -1.80 3.04 6.38
C MET A 128 -3.13 2.68 5.66
N GLY A 129 -4.20 2.41 6.42
CA GLY A 129 -5.48 1.94 5.86
C GLY A 129 -5.41 0.59 5.16
N CYS A 130 -4.34 -0.19 5.38
CA CYS A 130 -4.06 -1.45 4.70
C CYS A 130 -3.93 -2.64 5.66
N SER A 131 -3.02 -2.58 6.63
CA SER A 131 -2.79 -3.63 7.66
C SER A 131 -2.66 -5.04 7.08
N THR A 132 -1.75 -5.22 6.13
CA THR A 132 -1.69 -6.44 5.31
C THR A 132 -0.84 -7.56 5.91
N PHE A 133 -0.18 -7.38 7.06
CA PHE A 133 0.47 -8.46 7.81
C PHE A 133 -0.57 -9.28 8.59
N SER A 134 -1.60 -9.70 7.89
CA SER A 134 -2.73 -10.48 8.41
C SER A 134 -3.26 -11.40 7.32
N GLU A 135 -3.90 -12.52 7.69
CA GLU A 135 -4.56 -13.39 6.71
C GLU A 135 -5.75 -12.68 6.03
N TYR A 136 -6.44 -11.84 6.78
CA TYR A 136 -7.56 -11.02 6.29
C TYR A 136 -7.39 -9.58 6.75
N THR A 137 -7.78 -8.66 5.91
CA THR A 137 -7.86 -7.23 6.26
C THR A 137 -9.11 -6.60 5.64
N VAL A 138 -9.49 -5.44 6.15
CA VAL A 138 -10.58 -4.64 5.61
C VAL A 138 -10.03 -3.31 5.09
N LEU A 139 -10.39 -2.99 3.86
CA LEU A 139 -9.93 -1.82 3.12
C LEU A 139 -11.12 -0.96 2.70
N ALA A 140 -10.92 0.33 2.54
CA ALA A 140 -11.87 1.14 1.80
C ALA A 140 -11.88 0.71 0.32
N GLU A 141 -13.04 0.74 -0.34
CA GLU A 141 -13.18 0.36 -1.76
C GLU A 141 -12.15 1.10 -2.64
N ILE A 142 -11.98 2.41 -2.43
CA ILE A 142 -11.03 3.22 -3.21
C ILE A 142 -9.56 2.87 -2.96
N SER A 143 -9.26 2.17 -1.88
CA SER A 143 -7.93 1.66 -1.57
C SER A 143 -7.62 0.30 -2.20
N CYS A 144 -8.48 -0.20 -3.08
CA CYS A 144 -8.34 -1.49 -3.73
C CYS A 144 -8.13 -1.32 -5.24
N ALA A 145 -6.92 -1.49 -5.72
CA ALA A 145 -6.63 -1.50 -7.15
C ALA A 145 -6.90 -2.91 -7.71
N LYS A 146 -7.95 -3.06 -8.53
CA LYS A 146 -8.27 -4.33 -9.17
C LYS A 146 -7.21 -4.69 -10.22
N VAL A 147 -6.77 -5.94 -10.21
CA VAL A 147 -5.82 -6.48 -11.16
C VAL A 147 -6.42 -7.69 -11.90
N ASP A 148 -5.82 -8.07 -13.03
CA ASP A 148 -6.24 -9.25 -13.79
C ASP A 148 -6.10 -10.52 -12.90
N GLU A 149 -7.10 -11.39 -12.90
CA GLU A 149 -7.10 -12.63 -12.11
C GLU A 149 -5.96 -13.60 -12.47
N ARG A 150 -5.41 -13.47 -13.68
CA ARG A 150 -4.23 -14.24 -14.14
C ARG A 150 -2.92 -13.68 -13.61
N ALA A 151 -2.93 -12.47 -13.05
CA ALA A 151 -1.73 -11.84 -12.53
C ALA A 151 -1.26 -12.58 -11.26
N PRO A 152 0.03 -12.95 -11.17
CA PRO A 152 0.55 -13.68 -10.02
C PRO A 152 0.62 -12.75 -8.80
N LEU A 153 -0.31 -12.90 -7.85
CA LEU A 153 -0.45 -12.04 -6.67
C LEU A 153 0.84 -11.95 -5.84
N GLN A 154 1.65 -13.02 -5.83
CA GLN A 154 2.95 -13.06 -5.16
C GLN A 154 3.97 -12.06 -5.75
N LYS A 155 3.75 -11.61 -6.98
CA LYS A 155 4.56 -10.56 -7.63
C LYS A 155 3.84 -9.21 -7.63
N MET A 156 2.51 -9.24 -7.76
CA MET A 156 1.70 -8.03 -7.81
C MET A 156 1.75 -7.24 -6.50
N CYS A 157 1.97 -7.90 -5.36
CA CYS A 157 2.12 -7.22 -4.06
C CYS A 157 3.19 -6.12 -4.08
N LEU A 158 4.25 -6.28 -4.87
CA LEU A 158 5.33 -5.29 -5.00
C LEU A 158 4.89 -3.98 -5.69
N LEU A 159 3.77 -4.00 -6.42
CA LEU A 159 3.24 -2.81 -7.09
C LEU A 159 2.61 -1.81 -6.12
N GLY A 160 2.23 -2.27 -4.92
CA GLY A 160 1.57 -1.44 -3.91
C GLY A 160 2.45 -0.30 -3.40
N CYS A 161 3.78 -0.46 -3.40
CA CYS A 161 4.72 0.55 -2.91
C CYS A 161 6.05 0.54 -3.67
N GLY A 162 6.91 -0.46 -3.46
CA GLY A 162 8.31 -0.43 -3.87
C GLY A 162 8.51 -0.22 -5.37
N VAL A 163 7.79 -0.96 -6.22
CA VAL A 163 7.91 -0.83 -7.68
C VAL A 163 7.40 0.51 -8.16
N SER A 164 6.21 0.90 -7.77
CA SER A 164 5.61 2.18 -8.18
C SER A 164 6.41 3.38 -7.67
N THR A 165 7.02 3.29 -6.49
CA THR A 165 7.94 4.31 -5.96
C THR A 165 9.15 4.50 -6.85
N GLY A 166 9.84 3.40 -7.23
CA GLY A 166 11.01 3.48 -8.10
C GLY A 166 10.69 4.01 -9.50
N TRP A 167 9.57 3.60 -10.06
CA TRP A 167 9.11 4.09 -11.37
C TRP A 167 8.72 5.58 -11.30
N GLY A 168 8.00 5.99 -10.27
CA GLY A 168 7.63 7.39 -10.05
C GLY A 168 8.86 8.30 -9.87
N ALA A 169 9.90 7.81 -9.22
CA ALA A 169 11.17 8.53 -9.09
C ALA A 169 11.78 8.86 -10.45
N VAL A 170 11.78 7.92 -11.39
CA VAL A 170 12.34 8.12 -12.73
C VAL A 170 11.50 9.05 -13.58
N TRP A 171 10.20 8.80 -13.67
CA TRP A 171 9.35 9.50 -14.64
C TRP A 171 8.70 10.76 -14.10
N ASN A 172 8.31 10.77 -12.84
CA ASN A 172 7.58 11.90 -12.27
C ASN A 172 8.50 12.90 -11.56
N THR A 173 9.50 12.40 -10.81
CA THR A 173 10.40 13.24 -10.02
C THR A 173 11.62 13.67 -10.80
N CYS A 174 12.45 12.73 -11.26
CA CYS A 174 13.68 13.02 -11.98
C CYS A 174 13.46 13.37 -13.46
N LYS A 175 12.35 12.91 -14.04
CA LYS A 175 12.02 13.10 -15.47
C LYS A 175 13.19 12.71 -16.36
N VAL A 176 13.70 11.51 -16.13
CA VAL A 176 14.87 10.97 -16.82
C VAL A 176 14.65 10.97 -18.33
N GLU A 177 15.54 11.65 -19.05
CA GLU A 177 15.48 11.79 -20.51
C GLU A 177 16.22 10.64 -21.20
N PRO A 178 15.81 10.25 -22.43
CA PRO A 178 16.58 9.31 -23.27
C PRO A 178 18.03 9.76 -23.43
N ALA A 179 18.94 8.80 -23.55
CA ALA A 179 20.39 8.98 -23.67
C ALA A 179 21.09 9.61 -22.46
N SER A 180 20.37 9.88 -21.35
CA SER A 180 20.99 10.36 -20.10
C SER A 180 21.78 9.27 -19.38
N SER A 181 22.63 9.67 -18.44
CA SER A 181 23.31 8.76 -17.50
C SER A 181 22.64 8.87 -16.14
N VAL A 182 22.37 7.72 -15.50
CA VAL A 182 21.68 7.62 -14.20
C VAL A 182 22.56 6.87 -13.22
N ALA A 183 22.77 7.43 -12.02
CA ALA A 183 23.40 6.75 -10.90
C ALA A 183 22.34 6.40 -9.85
N VAL A 184 22.32 5.14 -9.42
CA VAL A 184 21.37 4.62 -8.43
C VAL A 184 22.14 4.14 -7.21
N PHE A 185 21.88 4.77 -6.07
CA PHE A 185 22.49 4.44 -4.78
C PHE A 185 21.50 3.62 -3.94
N GLY A 186 21.88 2.40 -3.59
CA GLY A 186 21.04 1.40 -2.94
C GLY A 186 20.32 0.51 -3.96
N LEU A 187 20.52 -0.81 -3.85
CA LEU A 187 20.00 -1.81 -4.78
C LEU A 187 18.92 -2.71 -4.14
N GLY A 188 18.18 -2.16 -3.18
CA GLY A 188 16.97 -2.76 -2.65
C GLY A 188 15.79 -2.68 -3.65
N ALA A 189 14.58 -3.02 -3.21
CA ALA A 189 13.40 -3.07 -4.07
C ALA A 189 13.15 -1.78 -4.87
N VAL A 190 13.26 -0.61 -4.23
CA VAL A 190 13.09 0.69 -4.88
C VAL A 190 14.21 0.95 -5.88
N GLY A 191 15.48 0.77 -5.50
CA GLY A 191 16.62 1.01 -6.40
C GLY A 191 16.62 0.11 -7.64
N LEU A 192 16.28 -1.17 -7.47
CA LEU A 192 16.12 -2.09 -8.62
C LEU A 192 14.97 -1.67 -9.54
N SER A 193 13.88 -1.14 -8.98
CA SER A 193 12.75 -0.61 -9.75
C SER A 193 13.13 0.68 -10.49
N VAL A 194 13.95 1.55 -9.87
CA VAL A 194 14.55 2.72 -10.54
C VAL A 194 15.40 2.29 -11.74
N ILE A 195 16.22 1.25 -11.60
CA ILE A 195 17.05 0.74 -12.70
C ILE A 195 16.19 0.25 -13.85
N GLN A 196 15.12 -0.51 -13.57
CA GLN A 196 14.19 -0.98 -14.60
C GLN A 196 13.51 0.19 -15.31
N ALA A 197 13.00 1.16 -14.56
CA ALA A 197 12.35 2.34 -15.12
C ALA A 197 13.31 3.21 -15.94
N ALA A 198 14.54 3.45 -15.46
CA ALA A 198 15.58 4.20 -16.17
C ALA A 198 15.97 3.53 -17.50
N LYS A 199 16.05 2.20 -17.51
CA LYS A 199 16.29 1.44 -18.75
C LYS A 199 15.16 1.66 -19.76
N LEU A 200 13.91 1.62 -19.32
CA LEU A 200 12.74 1.86 -20.16
C LEU A 200 12.61 3.33 -20.60
N ALA A 201 13.09 4.27 -19.79
CA ALA A 201 13.19 5.68 -20.17
C ALA A 201 14.27 5.94 -21.24
N GLY A 202 15.06 4.94 -21.62
CA GLY A 202 16.07 5.07 -22.66
C GLY A 202 17.40 5.65 -22.18
N SER A 203 17.73 5.52 -20.90
CA SER A 203 19.05 5.94 -20.38
C SER A 203 20.17 5.20 -21.12
N SER A 204 21.21 5.93 -21.52
CA SER A 204 22.38 5.36 -22.21
C SER A 204 23.34 4.65 -21.27
N ARG A 205 23.36 5.05 -20.01
CA ARG A 205 24.22 4.48 -18.97
C ARG A 205 23.51 4.45 -17.62
N ILE A 206 23.56 3.31 -16.95
CA ILE A 206 23.04 3.16 -15.58
C ILE A 206 24.19 2.65 -14.70
N ILE A 207 24.48 3.37 -13.64
CA ILE A 207 25.51 3.03 -12.65
C ILE A 207 24.78 2.62 -11.38
N ALA A 208 24.90 1.36 -11.00
CA ALA A 208 24.29 0.79 -9.81
C ALA A 208 25.34 0.70 -8.68
N ILE A 209 25.04 1.25 -7.51
CA ILE A 209 25.98 1.38 -6.39
C ILE A 209 25.28 0.87 -5.12
N ASP A 210 25.96 -0.05 -4.40
CA ASP A 210 25.55 -0.51 -3.08
C ASP A 210 26.78 -0.67 -2.19
N ILE A 211 26.55 -0.86 -0.90
CA ILE A 211 27.60 -1.08 0.11
C ILE A 211 28.01 -2.55 0.24
N ASN A 212 27.27 -3.48 -0.37
CA ASN A 212 27.55 -4.92 -0.42
C ASN A 212 28.11 -5.34 -1.77
#